data_8e0c7334a87fd9eb52c90b5c3e537de4
#
_entry.id   8e0c7334a87fd9eb52c90b5c3e537de4
#
_cell.length_a   1.000
_cell.length_b   1.000
_cell.length_c   1.000
_cell.angle_alpha   90.00
_cell.angle_beta   90.00
_cell.angle_gamma   90.00
#
_symmetry.space_group_name_H-M   'P 1'
#
loop_
_entity.id
_entity.type
_entity.pdbx_description
1 polymer ?
#
loop_
_entity_poly.entity_id
_entity_poly.type
_entity_poly.pdbx_seq_one_letter_code
_entity_poly.pdbx_strand_id
1 'polypeptide(L)'
;MPGQMTPATVDELEPTLEELAEQCKAGDRNAFEPLVQRLESRVTFFLYRMVGNMDDAADLAQDSFVKAYKNIHRYDSKYSFTTWLFTIAKRTALNYFRSAKPTVEFQEFTEINEAHPGSLLESKDETRSLWSMAKRVLKPKQYEALWLRYGEDFTIEETAQVLKTNQIRVRVLVHRARGILMRHLQNETEEESCL
;
A
#
# COMPACT_ATOMS: atom_id res chain seq x y z
N MET A 1 -28.56 51.12 -10.19
CA MET A 1 -28.61 49.69 -10.59
C MET A 1 -27.55 48.95 -9.80
N PRO A 2 -27.85 48.24 -8.68
CA PRO A 2 -26.85 47.43 -7.97
C PRO A 2 -26.68 46.12 -8.69
N GLY A 3 -25.40 45.84 -9.04
CA GLY A 3 -25.00 44.58 -9.63
C GLY A 3 -25.21 43.43 -8.65
N GLN A 4 -25.91 42.42 -9.10
CA GLN A 4 -26.08 41.17 -8.39
C GLN A 4 -24.72 40.45 -8.33
N MET A 5 -24.16 40.34 -7.14
CA MET A 5 -23.11 39.37 -6.83
C MET A 5 -23.76 37.98 -6.86
N THR A 6 -23.44 37.22 -7.87
CA THR A 6 -23.67 35.76 -7.87
C THR A 6 -22.89 35.15 -6.74
N PRO A 7 -23.47 34.30 -5.87
CA PRO A 7 -22.71 33.58 -4.87
C PRO A 7 -21.74 32.61 -5.57
N ALA A 8 -20.50 32.62 -5.12
CA ALA A 8 -19.48 31.71 -5.56
C ALA A 8 -19.98 30.27 -5.49
N THR A 9 -19.75 29.57 -6.59
CA THR A 9 -19.95 28.15 -6.80
C THR A 9 -19.49 27.34 -5.59
N VAL A 10 -20.39 26.47 -5.16
CA VAL A 10 -20.14 25.35 -4.25
C VAL A 10 -18.86 24.65 -4.73
N ASP A 11 -17.87 24.60 -3.86
CA ASP A 11 -16.63 23.82 -4.04
C ASP A 11 -17.05 22.39 -4.42
N GLU A 12 -16.89 22.00 -5.68
CA GLU A 12 -17.17 20.64 -6.12
C GLU A 12 -16.13 19.75 -5.45
N LEU A 13 -16.48 19.21 -4.29
CA LEU A 13 -15.66 18.21 -3.61
C LEU A 13 -15.36 17.08 -4.60
N GLU A 14 -14.08 16.88 -4.88
CA GLU A 14 -13.67 15.78 -5.75
C GLU A 14 -14.29 14.45 -5.28
N PRO A 15 -14.84 13.64 -6.19
CA PRO A 15 -15.50 12.39 -5.81
C PRO A 15 -14.54 11.46 -5.07
N THR A 16 -15.05 10.78 -4.06
CA THR A 16 -14.30 9.77 -3.31
C THR A 16 -13.95 8.57 -4.18
N LEU A 17 -12.98 7.74 -3.72
CA LEU A 17 -12.61 6.52 -4.44
C LEU A 17 -13.79 5.54 -4.52
N GLU A 18 -14.63 5.50 -3.50
CA GLU A 18 -15.82 4.67 -3.42
C GLU A 18 -16.89 5.12 -4.41
N GLU A 19 -17.11 6.43 -4.52
CA GLU A 19 -18.06 7.01 -5.50
C GLU A 19 -17.60 6.76 -6.94
N LEU A 20 -16.32 6.96 -7.23
CA LEU A 20 -15.73 6.64 -8.54
C LEU A 20 -15.87 5.15 -8.88
N ALA A 21 -15.66 4.28 -7.92
CA ALA A 21 -15.82 2.84 -8.12
C ALA A 21 -17.28 2.44 -8.39
N GLU A 22 -18.25 3.05 -7.71
CA GLU A 22 -19.68 2.82 -8.00
C GLU A 22 -20.09 3.40 -9.36
N GLN A 23 -19.56 4.55 -9.79
CA GLN A 23 -19.76 5.08 -11.15
C GLN A 23 -19.23 4.11 -12.21
N CYS A 24 -18.01 3.57 -11.99
CA CYS A 24 -17.46 2.53 -12.87
C CYS A 24 -18.35 1.30 -12.94
N LYS A 25 -18.87 0.86 -11.80
CA LYS A 25 -19.75 -0.30 -11.69
C LYS A 25 -21.10 -0.06 -12.38
N ALA A 26 -21.58 1.20 -12.39
CA ALA A 26 -22.77 1.64 -13.13
C ALA A 26 -22.55 1.75 -14.65
N GLY A 27 -21.29 1.61 -15.13
CA GLY A 27 -20.94 1.60 -16.54
C GLY A 27 -20.18 2.83 -17.04
N ASP A 28 -19.90 3.81 -16.18
CA ASP A 28 -19.03 4.94 -16.54
C ASP A 28 -17.57 4.51 -16.53
N ARG A 29 -17.04 4.26 -17.73
CA ARG A 29 -15.64 3.83 -17.91
C ARG A 29 -14.64 4.94 -17.58
N ASN A 30 -15.04 6.21 -17.73
CA ASN A 30 -14.14 7.35 -17.50
C ASN A 30 -13.84 7.54 -16.01
N ALA A 31 -14.73 7.11 -15.13
CA ALA A 31 -14.52 7.17 -13.68
C ALA A 31 -13.38 6.25 -13.18
N PHE A 32 -12.86 5.33 -14.03
CA PHE A 32 -11.75 4.46 -13.63
C PHE A 32 -10.38 5.16 -13.70
N GLU A 33 -10.21 6.10 -14.61
CA GLU A 33 -8.94 6.83 -14.77
C GLU A 33 -8.53 7.60 -13.51
N PRO A 34 -9.41 8.38 -12.84
CA PRO A 34 -9.09 9.00 -11.56
C PRO A 34 -8.71 8.00 -10.45
N LEU A 35 -9.30 6.79 -10.44
CA LEU A 35 -8.92 5.73 -9.50
C LEU A 35 -7.47 5.29 -9.71
N VAL A 36 -7.06 5.12 -10.98
CA VAL A 36 -5.68 4.78 -11.32
C VAL A 36 -4.75 5.91 -10.91
N GLN A 37 -5.02 7.15 -11.32
CA GLN A 37 -4.18 8.31 -11.02
C GLN A 37 -3.91 8.49 -9.52
N ARG A 38 -4.93 8.28 -8.68
CA ARG A 38 -4.81 8.44 -7.22
C ARG A 38 -4.12 7.27 -6.51
N LEU A 39 -4.12 6.08 -7.10
CA LEU A 39 -3.66 4.86 -6.42
C LEU A 39 -2.44 4.19 -7.06
N GLU A 40 -2.05 4.57 -8.28
CA GLU A 40 -0.98 3.91 -9.05
C GLU A 40 0.33 3.88 -8.26
N SER A 41 0.79 5.03 -7.77
CA SER A 41 2.05 5.12 -7.02
C SER A 41 2.03 4.27 -5.74
N ARG A 42 0.91 4.27 -5.00
CA ARG A 42 0.76 3.49 -3.76
C ARG A 42 0.80 1.99 -4.05
N VAL A 43 0.06 1.54 -5.08
CA VAL A 43 0.01 0.13 -5.49
C VAL A 43 1.35 -0.34 -6.01
N THR A 44 2.00 0.45 -6.88
CA THR A 44 3.33 0.13 -7.41
C THR A 44 4.35 0.01 -6.28
N PHE A 45 4.35 0.94 -5.33
CA PHE A 45 5.28 0.90 -4.22
C PHE A 45 5.02 -0.30 -3.27
N PHE A 46 3.76 -0.63 -3.01
CA PHE A 46 3.39 -1.83 -2.28
C PHE A 46 3.92 -3.10 -2.96
N LEU A 47 3.75 -3.21 -4.27
CA LEU A 47 4.24 -4.33 -5.07
C LEU A 47 5.76 -4.37 -5.11
N TYR A 48 6.43 -3.21 -5.29
CA TYR A 48 7.88 -3.11 -5.23
C TYR A 48 8.46 -3.66 -3.92
N ARG A 49 7.80 -3.38 -2.79
CA ARG A 49 8.21 -3.93 -1.50
C ARG A 49 8.12 -5.46 -1.45
N MET A 50 7.23 -6.05 -2.25
CA MET A 50 7.08 -7.51 -2.33
C MET A 50 8.07 -8.15 -3.31
N VAL A 51 8.26 -7.55 -4.49
CA VAL A 51 9.04 -8.18 -5.57
C VAL A 51 10.49 -7.69 -5.65
N GLY A 52 10.80 -6.50 -5.12
CA GLY A 52 12.16 -5.96 -5.07
C GLY A 52 12.68 -5.36 -6.37
N ASN A 53 11.90 -5.40 -7.45
CA ASN A 53 12.24 -4.83 -8.76
C ASN A 53 11.13 -3.85 -9.16
N MET A 54 11.51 -2.66 -9.68
CA MET A 54 10.55 -1.60 -9.99
C MET A 54 9.79 -1.88 -11.29
N ASP A 55 10.45 -2.44 -12.29
CA ASP A 55 9.81 -2.76 -13.56
C ASP A 55 8.77 -3.86 -13.38
N ASP A 56 9.12 -4.93 -12.66
CA ASP A 56 8.17 -5.98 -12.27
C ASP A 56 7.02 -5.42 -11.43
N ALA A 57 7.29 -4.50 -10.50
CA ALA A 57 6.26 -3.88 -9.68
C ALA A 57 5.29 -3.02 -10.51
N ALA A 58 5.79 -2.26 -11.48
CA ALA A 58 4.98 -1.46 -12.39
C ALA A 58 4.09 -2.35 -13.26
N ASP A 59 4.63 -3.42 -13.82
CA ASP A 59 3.88 -4.40 -14.62
C ASP A 59 2.78 -5.07 -13.78
N LEU A 60 3.10 -5.47 -12.55
CA LEU A 60 2.14 -6.07 -11.64
C LEU A 60 1.08 -5.08 -11.15
N ALA A 61 1.41 -3.78 -11.02
CA ALA A 61 0.46 -2.73 -10.71
C ALA A 61 -0.53 -2.55 -11.86
N GLN A 62 -0.05 -2.43 -13.09
CA GLN A 62 -0.89 -2.35 -14.28
C GLN A 62 -1.82 -3.57 -14.39
N ASP A 63 -1.28 -4.79 -14.21
CA ASP A 63 -2.05 -6.03 -14.23
C ASP A 63 -3.11 -6.07 -13.11
N SER A 64 -2.81 -5.48 -11.96
CA SER A 64 -3.75 -5.36 -10.83
C SER A 64 -4.90 -4.41 -11.16
N PHE A 65 -4.63 -3.27 -11.77
CA PHE A 65 -5.66 -2.33 -12.22
C PHE A 65 -6.55 -2.94 -13.32
N VAL A 66 -5.95 -3.63 -14.30
CA VAL A 66 -6.71 -4.36 -15.32
C VAL A 66 -7.63 -5.41 -14.71
N LYS A 67 -7.15 -6.17 -13.70
CA LYS A 67 -7.97 -7.13 -12.97
C LYS A 67 -9.06 -6.45 -12.14
N ALA A 68 -8.77 -5.32 -11.50
CA ALA A 68 -9.75 -4.54 -10.77
C ALA A 68 -10.86 -4.04 -11.72
N TYR A 69 -10.50 -3.44 -12.84
CA TYR A 69 -11.46 -2.99 -13.84
C TYR A 69 -12.38 -4.12 -14.35
N LYS A 70 -11.80 -5.24 -14.73
CA LYS A 70 -12.58 -6.41 -15.19
C LYS A 70 -13.52 -6.99 -14.14
N ASN A 71 -13.21 -6.80 -12.86
CA ASN A 71 -13.96 -7.35 -11.74
C ASN A 71 -14.70 -6.27 -10.92
N ILE A 72 -14.80 -5.04 -11.42
CA ILE A 72 -15.42 -3.92 -10.70
C ILE A 72 -16.85 -4.21 -10.24
N HIS A 73 -17.59 -5.01 -11.02
CA HIS A 73 -18.93 -5.48 -10.68
C HIS A 73 -19.00 -6.30 -9.38
N ARG A 74 -17.87 -6.82 -8.88
CA ARG A 74 -17.75 -7.58 -7.62
C ARG A 74 -17.36 -6.70 -6.43
N TYR A 75 -17.05 -5.44 -6.68
CA TYR A 75 -16.74 -4.52 -5.60
C TYR A 75 -18.00 -4.21 -4.78
N ASP A 76 -17.87 -4.22 -3.46
CA ASP A 76 -18.91 -3.85 -2.51
C ASP A 76 -18.47 -2.57 -1.78
N SER A 77 -19.19 -1.47 -2.00
CA SER A 77 -18.90 -0.14 -1.44
C SER A 77 -19.03 -0.03 0.08
N LYS A 78 -19.46 -1.09 0.76
CA LYS A 78 -19.35 -1.20 2.22
C LYS A 78 -17.90 -1.28 2.70
N TYR A 79 -16.97 -1.59 1.81
CA TYR A 79 -15.55 -1.73 2.09
C TYR A 79 -14.77 -0.69 1.30
N SER A 80 -13.62 -0.25 1.82
CA SER A 80 -12.72 0.66 1.13
C SER A 80 -12.28 0.09 -0.23
N PHE A 81 -12.39 0.90 -1.29
CA PHE A 81 -11.89 0.54 -2.61
C PHE A 81 -10.39 0.26 -2.59
N THR A 82 -9.65 1.06 -1.84
CA THR A 82 -8.19 0.86 -1.64
C THR A 82 -7.89 -0.53 -1.10
N THR A 83 -8.59 -0.96 -0.05
CA THR A 83 -8.41 -2.30 0.54
C THR A 83 -8.71 -3.42 -0.45
N TRP A 84 -9.78 -3.27 -1.23
CA TRP A 84 -10.15 -4.23 -2.26
C TRP A 84 -9.09 -4.33 -3.36
N LEU A 85 -8.58 -3.18 -3.85
CA LEU A 85 -7.52 -3.11 -4.86
C LEU A 85 -6.21 -3.72 -4.34
N PHE A 86 -5.79 -3.41 -3.11
CA PHE A 86 -4.58 -3.98 -2.50
C PHE A 86 -4.69 -5.51 -2.31
N THR A 87 -5.90 -6.02 -2.06
CA THR A 87 -6.14 -7.47 -2.04
C THR A 87 -5.89 -8.12 -3.42
N ILE A 88 -6.29 -7.43 -4.50
CA ILE A 88 -6.03 -7.86 -5.88
C ILE A 88 -4.53 -7.79 -6.17
N ALA A 89 -3.88 -6.68 -5.85
CA ALA A 89 -2.45 -6.47 -6.07
C ALA A 89 -1.60 -7.52 -5.35
N LYS A 90 -1.89 -7.80 -4.08
CA LYS A 90 -1.22 -8.87 -3.34
C LYS A 90 -1.39 -10.23 -4.00
N ARG A 91 -2.60 -10.56 -4.45
CA ARG A 91 -2.86 -11.82 -5.15
C ARG A 91 -2.08 -11.90 -6.47
N THR A 92 -1.96 -10.79 -7.19
CA THR A 92 -1.18 -10.69 -8.43
C THR A 92 0.28 -10.98 -8.16
N ALA A 93 0.89 -10.37 -7.13
CA ALA A 93 2.27 -10.65 -6.73
C ALA A 93 2.47 -12.12 -6.30
N LEU A 94 1.57 -12.69 -5.51
CA LEU A 94 1.67 -14.10 -5.11
C LEU A 94 1.58 -15.06 -6.29
N ASN A 95 0.79 -14.74 -7.32
CA ASN A 95 0.71 -15.54 -8.55
C ASN A 95 2.00 -15.39 -9.37
N TYR A 96 2.58 -14.20 -9.43
CA TYR A 96 3.89 -13.95 -10.07
C TYR A 96 4.96 -14.88 -9.47
N PHE A 97 5.12 -14.93 -8.15
CA PHE A 97 6.07 -15.83 -7.49
C PHE A 97 5.79 -17.32 -7.75
N ARG A 98 4.53 -17.72 -7.93
CA ARG A 98 4.18 -19.12 -8.25
C ARG A 98 4.50 -19.50 -9.70
N SER A 99 4.44 -18.55 -10.63
CA SER A 99 4.73 -18.78 -12.05
C SER A 99 6.22 -18.66 -12.35
N ALA A 100 6.96 -17.86 -11.60
CA ALA A 100 8.42 -17.89 -11.64
C ALA A 100 8.87 -19.26 -11.14
N LYS A 101 9.49 -20.07 -12.03
CA LYS A 101 9.98 -21.43 -11.73
C LYS A 101 10.82 -21.42 -10.44
N PRO A 102 10.98 -22.59 -9.74
CA PRO A 102 11.61 -22.69 -8.42
C PRO A 102 13.10 -22.33 -8.32
N THR A 103 13.66 -21.60 -9.27
CA THR A 103 15.00 -21.01 -9.22
C THR A 103 15.04 -19.66 -8.51
N VAL A 104 13.88 -19.06 -8.27
CA VAL A 104 13.78 -17.90 -7.38
C VAL A 104 13.24 -18.46 -6.06
N GLU A 105 14.14 -18.89 -5.16
CA GLU A 105 13.83 -18.94 -3.74
C GLU A 105 13.07 -17.64 -3.44
N PHE A 106 12.00 -17.77 -2.64
CA PHE A 106 11.30 -16.63 -2.05
C PHE A 106 12.38 -15.77 -1.41
N GLN A 107 13.00 -14.90 -2.23
CA GLN A 107 14.13 -14.09 -1.78
C GLN A 107 13.54 -13.23 -0.67
N GLU A 108 14.01 -13.51 0.53
CA GLU A 108 13.85 -12.62 1.65
C GLU A 108 14.17 -11.22 1.12
N PHE A 109 13.10 -10.48 0.84
CA PHE A 109 13.05 -9.09 0.40
C PHE A 109 14.42 -8.53 -0.01
N THR A 110 14.71 -8.55 -1.31
CA THR A 110 15.93 -8.03 -1.92
C THR A 110 16.25 -6.64 -1.37
N GLU A 111 17.52 -6.35 -1.14
CA GLU A 111 17.99 -5.03 -0.74
C GLU A 111 17.42 -3.98 -1.69
N ILE A 112 16.63 -3.06 -1.15
CA ILE A 112 16.08 -1.95 -1.93
C ILE A 112 17.24 -1.03 -2.22
N ASN A 113 17.61 -0.90 -3.50
CA ASN A 113 18.46 0.19 -3.95
C ASN A 113 17.70 1.50 -3.66
N GLU A 114 18.23 2.34 -2.77
CA GLU A 114 17.54 3.49 -2.15
C GLU A 114 17.20 4.65 -3.10
N ALA A 115 17.50 4.51 -4.39
CA ALA A 115 17.24 5.54 -5.39
C ALA A 115 15.84 5.39 -5.98
N HIS A 116 14.82 5.88 -5.27
CA HIS A 116 13.49 6.02 -5.87
C HIS A 116 13.04 7.48 -5.93
N PRO A 117 12.81 8.05 -7.17
CA PRO A 117 12.34 9.42 -7.36
C PRO A 117 10.82 9.56 -7.24
N GLY A 118 10.19 8.91 -6.28
CA GLY A 118 8.73 8.86 -6.21
C GLY A 118 8.15 8.68 -4.81
N SER A 119 8.88 8.98 -3.75
CA SER A 119 8.24 9.05 -2.45
C SER A 119 7.40 10.34 -2.39
N LEU A 120 6.10 10.22 -2.63
CA LEU A 120 5.08 11.24 -2.30
C LEU A 120 4.98 11.53 -0.79
N LEU A 121 5.90 10.98 -0.01
CA LEU A 121 6.20 11.39 1.34
C LEU A 121 7.58 12.06 1.27
N GLU A 122 7.61 13.37 1.23
CA GLU A 122 8.69 14.18 1.78
C GLU A 122 8.84 13.87 3.28
N SER A 123 8.96 12.59 3.61
CA SER A 123 9.24 12.18 4.96
C SER A 123 10.75 12.25 5.13
N LYS A 124 11.15 13.07 6.08
CA LYS A 124 12.50 13.27 6.63
C LYS A 124 13.31 11.97 6.53
N ASP A 125 14.60 12.08 6.27
CA ASP A 125 15.58 10.97 6.20
C ASP A 125 15.39 9.92 7.32
N GLU A 126 14.94 10.36 8.49
CA GLU A 126 14.60 9.51 9.65
C GLU A 126 13.52 8.46 9.38
N THR A 127 12.44 8.82 8.67
CA THR A 127 11.34 7.87 8.37
C THR A 127 11.79 6.82 7.36
N ARG A 128 12.61 7.21 6.38
CA ARG A 128 13.20 6.28 5.41
C ARG A 128 14.15 5.31 6.12
N SER A 129 15.00 5.82 7.01
CA SER A 129 15.92 5.02 7.83
C SER A 129 15.16 4.01 8.69
N LEU A 130 14.07 4.43 9.35
CA LEU A 130 13.23 3.54 10.17
C LEU A 130 12.62 2.38 9.37
N TRP A 131 12.10 2.64 8.16
CA TRP A 131 11.53 1.58 7.32
C TRP A 131 12.59 0.64 6.76
N SER A 132 13.78 1.15 6.44
CA SER A 132 14.93 0.33 6.02
C SER A 132 15.40 -0.58 7.15
N MET A 133 15.50 -0.06 8.37
CA MET A 133 15.79 -0.86 9.56
C MET A 133 14.70 -1.90 9.81
N ALA A 134 13.43 -1.49 9.78
CA ALA A 134 12.30 -2.40 9.99
C ALA A 134 12.36 -3.59 9.03
N LYS A 135 12.73 -3.35 7.77
CA LYS A 135 12.87 -4.40 6.76
C LYS A 135 13.98 -5.41 7.10
N ARG A 136 15.10 -4.95 7.66
CA ARG A 136 16.22 -5.81 8.04
C ARG A 136 15.93 -6.68 9.26
N VAL A 137 15.19 -6.14 10.25
CA VAL A 137 15.04 -6.81 11.57
C VAL A 137 13.73 -7.57 11.72
N LEU A 138 12.71 -7.28 10.92
CA LEU A 138 11.40 -7.90 11.02
C LEU A 138 11.26 -9.10 10.07
N LYS A 139 10.52 -10.12 10.53
CA LYS A 139 10.10 -11.21 9.62
C LYS A 139 9.14 -10.65 8.55
N PRO A 140 9.12 -11.21 7.32
CA PRO A 140 8.32 -10.68 6.20
C PRO A 140 6.86 -10.38 6.55
N LYS A 141 6.16 -11.29 7.23
CA LYS A 141 4.77 -11.10 7.64
C LYS A 141 4.57 -10.01 8.71
N GLN A 142 5.58 -9.78 9.56
CA GLN A 142 5.54 -8.71 10.55
C GLN A 142 5.73 -7.35 9.87
N TYR A 143 6.69 -7.28 8.96
CA TYR A 143 6.95 -6.08 8.17
C TYR A 143 5.74 -5.70 7.32
N GLU A 144 5.16 -6.66 6.60
CA GLU A 144 3.98 -6.43 5.76
C GLU A 144 2.78 -5.93 6.58
N ALA A 145 2.50 -6.55 7.74
CA ALA A 145 1.42 -6.10 8.63
C ALA A 145 1.69 -4.70 9.21
N LEU A 146 2.94 -4.40 9.55
CA LEU A 146 3.34 -3.09 10.06
C LEU A 146 3.20 -2.01 8.99
N TRP A 147 3.65 -2.32 7.76
CA TRP A 147 3.55 -1.40 6.63
C TRP A 147 2.10 -1.08 6.27
N LEU A 148 1.25 -2.08 6.11
CA LEU A 148 -0.17 -1.84 5.81
C LEU A 148 -0.82 -0.98 6.89
N ARG A 149 -0.47 -1.20 8.17
CA ARG A 149 -1.06 -0.48 9.29
C ARG A 149 -0.59 0.97 9.43
N TYR A 150 0.70 1.25 9.19
CA TYR A 150 1.32 2.56 9.46
C TYR A 150 1.90 3.26 8.24
N GLY A 151 2.15 2.58 7.16
CA GLY A 151 2.57 3.14 5.88
C GLY A 151 1.41 3.44 4.95
N GLU A 152 0.35 2.62 5.01
CA GLU A 152 -0.86 2.76 4.19
C GLU A 152 -2.10 3.20 4.99
N ASP A 153 -1.95 3.40 6.31
CA ASP A 153 -3.02 3.80 7.24
C ASP A 153 -4.24 2.86 7.29
N PHE A 154 -4.06 1.60 6.91
CA PHE A 154 -5.13 0.62 6.97
C PHE A 154 -5.50 0.29 8.42
N THR A 155 -6.78 0.12 8.68
CA THR A 155 -7.27 -0.43 9.95
C THR A 155 -6.79 -1.86 10.15
N ILE A 156 -6.90 -2.39 11.37
CA ILE A 156 -6.60 -3.81 11.65
C ILE A 156 -7.47 -4.75 10.81
N GLU A 157 -8.72 -4.36 10.57
CA GLU A 157 -9.66 -5.13 9.75
C GLU A 157 -9.24 -5.15 8.28
N GLU A 158 -8.97 -4.00 7.68
CA GLU A 158 -8.49 -3.88 6.31
C GLU A 158 -7.16 -4.60 6.10
N THR A 159 -6.23 -4.43 7.05
CA THR A 159 -4.97 -5.19 7.04
C THR A 159 -5.22 -6.70 7.04
N ALA A 160 -6.18 -7.18 7.84
CA ALA A 160 -6.55 -8.58 7.89
C ALA A 160 -7.16 -9.08 6.57
N GLN A 161 -7.95 -8.24 5.90
CA GLN A 161 -8.52 -8.53 4.57
C GLN A 161 -7.40 -8.68 3.51
N VAL A 162 -6.49 -7.69 3.41
CA VAL A 162 -5.37 -7.73 2.47
C VAL A 162 -4.46 -8.92 2.73
N LEU A 163 -4.14 -9.21 4.00
CA LEU A 163 -3.28 -10.34 4.40
C LEU A 163 -3.99 -11.70 4.35
N LYS A 164 -5.31 -11.74 4.11
CA LYS A 164 -6.15 -12.94 4.18
C LYS A 164 -5.95 -13.71 5.49
N THR A 165 -6.06 -13.00 6.59
CA THR A 165 -5.92 -13.53 7.94
C THR A 165 -6.99 -12.93 8.86
N ASN A 166 -6.99 -13.28 10.15
CA ASN A 166 -7.91 -12.68 11.11
C ASN A 166 -7.28 -11.47 11.84
N GLN A 167 -8.13 -10.61 12.38
CA GLN A 167 -7.72 -9.39 13.09
C GLN A 167 -6.82 -9.67 14.30
N ILE A 168 -7.06 -10.78 15.04
CA ILE A 168 -6.24 -11.16 16.20
C ILE A 168 -4.80 -11.41 15.77
N ARG A 169 -4.61 -12.14 14.67
CA ARG A 169 -3.28 -12.42 14.12
C ARG A 169 -2.57 -11.15 13.66
N VAL A 170 -3.30 -10.20 13.04
CA VAL A 170 -2.74 -8.90 12.66
C VAL A 170 -2.27 -8.13 13.90
N ARG A 171 -3.11 -8.04 14.95
CA ARG A 171 -2.72 -7.39 16.22
C ARG A 171 -1.44 -8.00 16.80
N VAL A 172 -1.33 -9.33 16.80
CA VAL A 172 -0.13 -10.03 17.29
C VAL A 172 1.09 -9.72 16.42
N LEU A 173 0.95 -9.71 15.07
CA LEU A 173 2.05 -9.39 14.16
C LEU A 173 2.55 -7.97 14.38
N VAL A 174 1.64 -6.99 14.42
CA VAL A 174 1.97 -5.58 14.63
C VAL A 174 2.58 -5.34 16.02
N HIS A 175 2.01 -5.94 17.07
CA HIS A 175 2.56 -5.83 18.43
C HIS A 175 3.99 -6.37 18.51
N ARG A 176 4.23 -7.57 17.98
CA ARG A 176 5.58 -8.16 17.95
C ARG A 176 6.56 -7.35 17.12
N ALA A 177 6.13 -6.84 15.96
CA ALA A 177 6.95 -5.98 15.12
C ALA A 177 7.41 -4.72 15.87
N ARG A 178 6.48 -4.02 16.52
CA ARG A 178 6.79 -2.84 17.35
C ARG A 178 7.77 -3.16 18.48
N GLY A 179 7.56 -4.27 19.18
CA GLY A 179 8.44 -4.67 20.27
C GLY A 179 9.88 -5.01 19.81
N ILE A 180 10.05 -5.54 18.59
CA ILE A 180 11.37 -5.77 18.00
C ILE A 180 12.04 -4.45 17.65
N LEU A 181 11.31 -3.53 16.96
CA LEU A 181 11.83 -2.23 16.57
C LEU A 181 12.24 -1.38 17.78
N MET A 182 11.41 -1.33 18.82
CA MET A 182 11.74 -0.56 20.03
C MET A 182 13.02 -1.04 20.68
N ARG A 183 13.22 -2.35 20.79
CA ARG A 183 14.45 -2.91 21.36
C ARG A 183 15.69 -2.59 20.51
N HIS A 184 15.53 -2.59 19.18
CA HIS A 184 16.64 -2.29 18.28
C HIS A 184 17.05 -0.83 18.39
N LEU A 185 16.08 0.09 18.41
CA LEU A 185 16.32 1.52 18.60
C LEU A 185 16.97 1.84 19.96
N GLN A 186 16.55 1.16 21.02
CA GLN A 186 17.15 1.34 22.36
C GLN A 186 18.62 0.93 22.37
N ASN A 187 18.96 -0.21 21.75
CA ASN A 187 20.33 -0.69 21.68
C ASN A 187 21.25 0.26 20.86
N GLU A 188 20.76 0.78 19.72
CA GLU A 188 21.51 1.76 18.92
C GLU A 188 21.78 3.06 19.72
N THR A 189 20.79 3.55 20.48
CA THR A 189 20.95 4.75 21.32
C THR A 189 21.94 4.53 22.48
N GLU A 190 21.98 3.34 23.06
CA GLU A 190 22.95 2.99 24.12
C GLU A 190 24.37 2.88 23.59
N GLU A 191 24.55 2.33 22.37
CA GLU A 191 25.88 2.25 21.71
C GLU A 191 26.41 3.64 21.34
N GLU A 192 25.58 4.55 20.84
CA GLU A 192 25.98 5.93 20.55
C GLU A 192 26.29 6.75 21.79
N SER A 193 25.69 6.42 22.94
CA SER A 193 25.92 7.14 24.21
C SER A 193 27.20 6.68 24.92
N CYS A 194 27.82 5.59 24.48
CA CYS A 194 29.04 5.01 25.04
C CYS A 194 30.33 5.41 24.27
N LEU A 195 30.22 6.19 23.19
CA LEU A 195 31.33 6.71 22.39
C LEU A 195 31.60 8.20 22.67
#